data_b939030770af1667df77535098b803da
#
_entry.id   b939030770af1667df77535098b803da
#
_cell.length_a   1.000
_cell.length_b   1.000
_cell.length_c   1.000
_cell.angle_alpha   90.00
_cell.angle_beta   90.00
_cell.angle_gamma   90.00
#
_symmetry.space_group_name_H-M   'P 1'
#
loop_
_entity.id
_entity.type
_entity.pdbx_description
1 polymer ?
#
loop_
_entity_poly.entity_id
_entity_poly.type
_entity_poly.pdbx_seq_one_letter_code
_entity_poly.pdbx_strand_id
1 'polypeptide(L)'
;MNTRITFRNMDKSDVMETYARQQLEKIYEFLKNERTPIHIDLIFEPSKLREHHRVELRIKTPNYDLISNYEYPGTGFYDVLDRVIDVMYKQLRDEKKKRVDSRKHLARADDFKKNR
;
A
#
# COMPACT_ATOMS: atom_id res chain seq x y z
N MET A 1 1.66 12.79 5.94
CA MET A 1 0.89 11.79 5.16
C MET A 1 -0.55 11.78 5.62
N ASN A 2 -1.46 11.76 4.68
CA ASN A 2 -2.89 11.70 4.99
C ASN A 2 -3.34 10.25 5.02
N THR A 3 -3.58 9.72 6.21
CA THR A 3 -4.07 8.35 6.39
C THR A 3 -5.52 8.38 6.80
N ARG A 4 -6.37 7.69 6.03
CA ARG A 4 -7.78 7.49 6.35
C ARG A 4 -8.02 6.00 6.60
N ILE A 5 -8.64 5.68 7.72
CA ILE A 5 -9.05 4.33 8.07
C ILE A 5 -10.57 4.32 8.15
N THR A 6 -11.20 3.50 7.32
CA THR A 6 -12.66 3.43 7.19
C THR A 6 -13.14 2.04 7.56
N PHE A 7 -14.18 1.99 8.38
CA PHE A 7 -14.91 0.76 8.70
C PHE A 7 -16.26 0.83 8.00
N ARG A 8 -16.42 0.02 6.95
CA ARG A 8 -17.61 0.05 6.09
C ARG A 8 -18.53 -1.12 6.43
N ASN A 9 -19.81 -0.82 6.68
CA ASN A 9 -20.84 -1.81 7.05
C ASN A 9 -20.46 -2.60 8.32
N MET A 10 -19.75 -1.97 9.24
CA MET A 10 -19.36 -2.53 10.53
C MET A 10 -19.05 -1.38 11.50
N ASP A 11 -19.05 -1.71 12.79
CA ASP A 11 -18.71 -0.72 13.81
C ASP A 11 -17.22 -0.42 13.81
N LYS A 12 -16.88 0.83 14.13
CA LYS A 12 -15.50 1.25 14.29
C LYS A 12 -14.85 0.52 15.47
N SER A 13 -13.64 0.00 15.27
CA SER A 13 -12.84 -0.64 16.30
C SER A 13 -11.57 0.17 16.54
N ASP A 14 -11.48 0.80 17.72
CA ASP A 14 -10.28 1.56 18.10
C ASP A 14 -9.05 0.69 18.24
N VAL A 15 -9.24 -0.54 18.72
CA VAL A 15 -8.15 -1.52 18.85
C VAL A 15 -7.60 -1.88 17.49
N MET A 16 -8.47 -2.14 16.53
CA MET A 16 -8.06 -2.47 15.17
C MET A 16 -7.41 -1.28 14.47
N GLU A 17 -7.93 -0.08 14.68
CA GLU A 17 -7.33 1.14 14.12
C GLU A 17 -5.90 1.34 14.64
N THR A 18 -5.69 1.17 15.93
CA THR A 18 -4.37 1.28 16.56
C THR A 18 -3.41 0.23 15.98
N TYR A 19 -3.86 -1.02 15.90
CA TYR A 19 -3.09 -2.09 15.29
C TYR A 19 -2.72 -1.78 13.84
N ALA A 20 -3.70 -1.31 13.06
CA ALA A 20 -3.49 -0.96 11.66
C ALA A 20 -2.43 0.13 11.51
N ARG A 21 -2.48 1.18 12.33
CA ARG A 21 -1.48 2.25 12.30
C ARG A 21 -0.08 1.74 12.63
N GLN A 22 0.04 0.81 13.57
CA GLN A 22 1.31 0.17 13.89
C GLN A 22 1.85 -0.64 12.71
N GLN A 23 0.99 -1.42 12.06
CA GLN A 23 1.40 -2.21 10.90
C GLN A 23 1.73 -1.35 9.68
N LEU A 24 1.13 -0.18 9.55
CA LEU A 24 1.43 0.76 8.46
C LEU A 24 2.78 1.47 8.63
N GLU A 25 3.45 1.34 9.76
CA GLU A 25 4.73 2.02 10.00
C GLU A 25 5.77 1.72 8.92
N LYS A 26 5.86 0.48 8.47
CA LYS A 26 6.82 0.12 7.41
C LYS A 26 6.49 0.80 6.08
N ILE A 27 5.20 1.03 5.81
CA ILE A 27 4.76 1.77 4.64
C ILE A 27 5.13 3.25 4.80
N TYR A 28 4.91 3.83 5.97
CA TYR A 28 5.29 5.22 6.26
C TYR A 28 6.79 5.43 6.08
N GLU A 29 7.59 4.51 6.60
CA GLU A 29 9.05 4.55 6.44
C GLU A 29 9.47 4.52 4.97
N PHE A 30 8.81 3.68 4.17
CA PHE A 30 9.08 3.60 2.74
C PHE A 30 8.75 4.91 2.03
N LEU A 31 7.64 5.56 2.41
CA LEU A 31 7.10 6.73 1.73
C LEU A 31 7.62 8.07 2.27
N LYS A 32 8.38 8.09 3.36
CA LYS A 32 8.75 9.33 4.05
C LYS A 32 9.48 10.35 3.19
N ASN A 33 10.21 9.90 2.17
CA ASN A 33 10.98 10.77 1.27
C ASN A 33 10.29 10.99 -0.07
N GLU A 34 9.06 10.49 -0.22
CA GLU A 34 8.29 10.68 -1.44
C GLU A 34 7.68 12.08 -1.50
N ARG A 35 7.41 12.53 -2.73
CA ARG A 35 6.74 13.81 -2.95
C ARG A 35 5.33 13.79 -2.38
N THR A 36 4.96 14.88 -1.72
CA THR A 36 3.59 15.12 -1.29
C THR A 36 2.74 15.62 -2.45
N PRO A 37 1.42 15.42 -2.41
CA PRO A 37 0.65 14.79 -1.34
C PRO A 37 0.77 13.26 -1.34
N ILE A 38 0.69 12.68 -0.14
CA ILE A 38 0.69 11.24 0.06
C ILE A 38 -0.64 10.85 0.73
N HIS A 39 -1.45 10.06 0.04
CA HIS A 39 -2.75 9.60 0.53
C HIS A 39 -2.71 8.09 0.75
N ILE A 40 -3.12 7.67 1.95
CA ILE A 40 -3.21 6.27 2.33
C ILE A 40 -4.64 6.02 2.81
N ASP A 41 -5.37 5.18 2.09
CA ASP A 41 -6.74 4.79 2.43
C ASP A 41 -6.78 3.30 2.77
N LEU A 42 -7.22 2.99 3.98
CA LEU A 42 -7.40 1.63 4.46
C LEU A 42 -8.86 1.40 4.77
N ILE A 43 -9.46 0.38 4.16
CA ILE A 43 -10.88 0.08 4.30
C ILE A 43 -11.06 -1.33 4.84
N PHE A 44 -11.82 -1.45 5.93
CA PHE A 44 -12.26 -2.72 6.49
C PHE A 44 -13.74 -2.91 6.15
N GLU A 45 -14.08 -4.05 5.56
CA GLU A 45 -15.45 -4.34 5.17
C GLU A 45 -15.74 -5.83 5.27
N PRO A 46 -16.78 -6.25 6.00
CA PRO A 46 -17.25 -7.64 5.94
C PRO A 46 -17.88 -7.91 4.57
N SER A 47 -17.61 -9.08 4.00
CA SER A 47 -18.23 -9.48 2.76
C SER A 47 -19.71 -9.79 2.99
N LYS A 48 -20.59 -9.30 2.09
CA LYS A 48 -22.04 -9.53 2.19
C LYS A 48 -22.46 -10.94 1.77
N LEU A 49 -21.66 -11.59 0.92
CA LEU A 49 -22.02 -12.86 0.31
C LEU A 49 -21.45 -14.08 1.04
N ARG A 50 -20.43 -13.87 1.84
CA ARG A 50 -19.70 -14.91 2.57
C ARG A 50 -19.20 -14.32 3.87
N GLU A 51 -18.99 -15.15 4.89
CA GLU A 51 -18.41 -14.71 6.15
C GLU A 51 -16.90 -14.42 6.00
N HIS A 52 -16.57 -13.54 5.06
CA HIS A 52 -15.19 -13.14 4.79
C HIS A 52 -14.90 -11.77 5.38
N HIS A 53 -13.67 -11.57 5.77
CA HIS A 53 -13.15 -10.29 6.18
C HIS A 53 -12.35 -9.71 5.01
N ARG A 54 -12.78 -8.57 4.51
CA ARG A 54 -12.12 -7.89 3.38
C ARG A 54 -11.40 -6.66 3.87
N VAL A 55 -10.16 -6.49 3.42
CA VAL A 55 -9.35 -5.29 3.66
C VAL A 55 -8.81 -4.79 2.33
N GLU A 56 -8.90 -3.48 2.11
CA GLU A 56 -8.36 -2.83 0.94
C GLU A 56 -7.44 -1.70 1.39
N LEU A 57 -6.26 -1.63 0.79
CA LEU A 57 -5.29 -0.56 1.02
C LEU A 57 -4.96 0.10 -0.30
N ARG A 58 -5.15 1.42 -0.36
CA ARG A 58 -4.77 2.23 -1.50
C ARG A 58 -3.75 3.27 -1.10
N ILE A 59 -2.69 3.39 -1.90
CA ILE A 59 -1.67 4.40 -1.72
C ILE A 59 -1.58 5.23 -3.00
N LYS A 60 -1.77 6.54 -2.84
CA LYS A 60 -1.68 7.47 -3.96
C LYS A 60 -0.69 8.59 -3.64
N THR A 61 0.33 8.68 -4.45
CA THR A 61 1.34 9.74 -4.41
C THR A 61 1.57 10.24 -5.84
N PRO A 62 2.34 11.31 -6.06
CA PRO A 62 2.71 11.70 -7.42
C PRO A 62 3.41 10.60 -8.22
N ASN A 63 4.08 9.66 -7.55
CA ASN A 63 4.84 8.58 -8.18
C ASN A 63 4.16 7.23 -8.16
N TYR A 64 3.21 7.01 -7.25
CA TYR A 64 2.55 5.70 -7.05
C TYR A 64 1.04 5.86 -7.00
N ASP A 65 0.34 4.92 -7.61
CA ASP A 65 -1.11 4.74 -7.45
C ASP A 65 -1.35 3.23 -7.43
N LEU A 66 -1.35 2.66 -6.23
CA LEU A 66 -1.37 1.22 -6.02
C LEU A 66 -2.52 0.83 -5.11
N ILE A 67 -3.11 -0.32 -5.40
CA ILE A 67 -4.18 -0.92 -4.60
C ILE A 67 -3.79 -2.36 -4.25
N SER A 68 -3.95 -2.71 -2.98
CA SER A 68 -3.85 -4.09 -2.49
C SER A 68 -5.14 -4.43 -1.76
N ASN A 69 -5.77 -5.54 -2.11
CA ASN A 69 -6.94 -6.01 -1.41
C ASN A 69 -6.87 -7.51 -1.20
N TYR A 70 -7.52 -7.98 -0.14
CA TYR A 70 -7.54 -9.39 0.20
C TYR A 70 -8.80 -9.70 0.99
N GLU A 71 -9.36 -10.87 0.71
CA GLU A 71 -10.56 -11.37 1.35
C GLU A 71 -10.33 -12.85 1.67
N TYR A 72 -10.52 -13.24 2.94
CA TYR A 72 -10.25 -14.60 3.36
C TYR A 72 -11.27 -15.07 4.40
N PRO A 73 -11.82 -16.29 4.22
CA PRO A 73 -12.77 -16.85 5.20
C PRO A 73 -12.06 -17.42 6.41
N GLY A 74 -12.68 -17.32 7.58
CA GLY A 74 -12.28 -18.04 8.78
C GLY A 74 -11.14 -17.46 9.60
N THR A 75 -10.50 -16.38 9.15
CA THR A 75 -9.52 -15.65 9.95
C THR A 75 -10.05 -14.27 10.31
N GLY A 76 -9.50 -13.65 11.36
CA GLY A 76 -9.87 -12.30 11.73
C GLY A 76 -9.30 -11.25 10.79
N PHE A 77 -9.78 -10.00 10.93
CA PHE A 77 -9.28 -8.88 10.16
C PHE A 77 -7.76 -8.66 10.32
N TYR A 78 -7.18 -9.04 11.44
CA TYR A 78 -5.76 -8.86 11.69
C TYR A 78 -4.89 -9.60 10.67
N ASP A 79 -5.21 -10.85 10.39
CA ASP A 79 -4.45 -11.65 9.42
C ASP A 79 -4.63 -11.13 8.00
N VAL A 80 -5.84 -10.73 7.64
CA VAL A 80 -6.12 -10.16 6.34
C VAL A 80 -5.39 -8.82 6.16
N LEU A 81 -5.39 -7.99 7.19
CA LEU A 81 -4.66 -6.71 7.18
C LEU A 81 -3.17 -6.92 6.98
N ASP A 82 -2.57 -7.85 7.74
CA ASP A 82 -1.14 -8.14 7.62
C ASP A 82 -0.79 -8.55 6.19
N ARG A 83 -1.61 -9.38 5.59
CA ARG A 83 -1.43 -9.83 4.20
C ARG A 83 -1.50 -8.67 3.22
N VAL A 84 -2.50 -7.81 3.37
CA VAL A 84 -2.70 -6.63 2.50
C VAL A 84 -1.50 -5.68 2.58
N ILE A 85 -0.99 -5.45 3.78
CA ILE A 85 0.17 -4.58 4.00
C ILE A 85 1.44 -5.20 3.40
N ASP A 86 1.66 -6.49 3.58
CA ASP A 86 2.82 -7.17 3.02
C ASP A 86 2.82 -7.14 1.48
N VAL A 87 1.66 -7.37 0.87
CA VAL A 87 1.51 -7.29 -0.59
C VAL A 87 1.76 -5.87 -1.08
N MET A 88 1.21 -4.86 -0.40
CA MET A 88 1.43 -3.47 -0.77
C MET A 88 2.91 -3.09 -0.66
N TYR A 89 3.57 -3.49 0.41
CA TYR A 89 5.00 -3.22 0.60
C TYR A 89 5.83 -3.81 -0.54
N LYS A 90 5.50 -5.04 -0.94
CA LYS A 90 6.15 -5.67 -2.10
C LYS A 90 5.90 -4.91 -3.39
N GLN A 91 4.65 -4.49 -3.64
CA GLN A 91 4.30 -3.70 -4.82
C GLN A 91 5.10 -2.39 -4.87
N LEU A 92 5.22 -1.69 -3.73
CA LEU A 92 5.99 -0.45 -3.65
C LEU A 92 7.46 -0.68 -3.98
N ARG A 93 8.05 -1.74 -3.43
CA ARG A 93 9.44 -2.09 -3.72
C ARG A 93 9.65 -2.42 -5.19
N ASP A 94 8.75 -3.19 -5.78
CA ASP A 94 8.83 -3.58 -7.19
C ASP A 94 8.70 -2.36 -8.11
N GLU A 95 7.77 -1.45 -7.82
CA GLU A 95 7.58 -0.23 -8.60
C GLU A 95 8.78 0.70 -8.47
N LYS A 96 9.33 0.85 -7.28
CA LYS A 96 10.55 1.65 -7.08
C LYS A 96 11.72 1.08 -7.85
N LYS A 97 11.89 -0.24 -7.83
CA LYS A 97 12.95 -0.92 -8.59
C LYS A 97 12.81 -0.66 -10.09
N LYS A 98 11.61 -0.78 -10.64
CA LYS A 98 11.35 -0.50 -12.05
C LYS A 98 11.74 0.94 -12.42
N ARG A 99 11.42 1.91 -11.58
CA ARG A 99 11.76 3.31 -11.80
C ARG A 99 13.26 3.55 -11.80
N VAL A 100 13.98 2.96 -10.83
CA VAL A 100 15.43 3.06 -10.73
C VAL A 100 16.09 2.42 -11.94
N ASP A 101 15.68 1.22 -12.33
CA ASP A 101 16.21 0.50 -13.48
C ASP A 101 15.95 1.29 -14.78
N SER A 102 14.77 1.88 -14.93
CA SER A 102 14.44 2.72 -16.08
C SER A 102 15.35 3.95 -16.16
N ARG A 103 15.61 4.63 -15.03
CA ARG A 103 16.53 5.77 -14.98
C ARG A 103 17.96 5.38 -15.36
N LYS A 104 18.43 4.25 -14.86
CA LYS A 104 19.76 3.74 -15.21
C LYS A 104 19.88 3.44 -16.68
N HIS A 105 18.83 2.85 -17.28
CA HIS A 105 18.82 2.55 -18.70
C HIS A 105 18.88 3.82 -19.55
N LEU A 106 18.11 4.84 -19.21
CA LEU A 106 18.12 6.13 -19.89
C LEU A 106 19.46 6.82 -19.78
N ALA A 107 20.08 6.82 -18.61
CA ALA A 107 21.39 7.40 -18.39
C ALA A 107 22.47 6.73 -19.26
N ARG A 108 22.45 5.41 -19.36
CA ARG A 108 23.37 4.65 -20.21
C ARG A 108 23.17 4.99 -21.70
N ALA A 109 21.92 5.13 -22.14
CA ALA A 109 21.61 5.50 -23.52
C ALA A 109 22.13 6.89 -23.85
N ASP A 110 22.02 7.85 -22.95
CA ASP A 110 22.52 9.21 -23.11
C ASP A 110 24.05 9.23 -23.16
N ASP A 111 24.72 8.51 -22.29
CA ASP A 111 26.17 8.38 -22.29
C ASP A 111 26.69 7.78 -23.61
N PHE A 112 26.00 6.77 -24.11
CA PHE A 112 26.34 6.15 -25.39
C PHE A 112 26.21 7.14 -26.54
N LYS A 113 25.19 7.98 -26.54
CA LYS A 113 24.99 9.02 -27.57
C LYS A 113 26.07 10.11 -27.51
N LYS A 114 26.51 10.47 -26.31
CA LYS A 114 27.55 11.50 -26.13
C LYS A 114 28.92 11.07 -26.63
N ASN A 115 29.19 9.78 -26.62
CA ASN A 115 30.46 9.23 -27.04
C ASN A 115 30.59 9.00 -28.54
N ARG A 116 29.60 9.41 -29.30
CA ARG A 116 29.64 9.41 -30.78
C ARG A 116 30.05 10.78 -31.27
#